data_a7de2996a042b166e0e742af257da36b
#
_entry.id   a7de2996a042b166e0e742af257da36b
#
_cell.length_a   1.000
_cell.length_b   1.000
_cell.length_c   1.000
_cell.angle_alpha   90.00
_cell.angle_beta   90.00
_cell.angle_gamma   90.00
#
_symmetry.space_group_name_H-M   'P 1'
#
loop_
_entity.id
_entity.type
_entity.pdbx_description
1 polymer ?
#
loop_
_entity_poly.entity_id
_entity_poly.type
_entity_poly.pdbx_seq_one_letter_code
_entity_poly.pdbx_strand_id
1 'polypeptide(L)'
;GSEGMCGAAYLSAAAALKSSAGMVRIQTVEANRIPLQTLLPEAMITCDFDEKKNQAMLDWCDVLVIGPGLGTGAQSRERAQWFLAKAAECKKTVILDADGLNLLSVHDNWKCFIGEHVILTPHIGEMSRLCGKEIGKIQDCLAQTAADYAKESGAVCVLKDACTVVADAFGDMYLNISGNAGMATAGSGDVLSGVLAGIQCMYLAAEKKFSPVMLAALGVYVHGLAGDLAAETVGQRGMTAGDIICFLPEILR
;
A
#
# COMPACT_ATOMS: atom_id res chain seq x y z
N GLY A 1 -4.66 -5.17 10.86
CA GLY A 1 -5.98 -5.59 10.40
C GLY A 1 -6.97 -5.68 11.55
N SER A 2 -8.24 -5.43 11.27
CA SER A 2 -9.36 -5.66 12.20
C SER A 2 -9.69 -7.14 12.33
N GLU A 3 -10.54 -7.49 13.28
CA GLU A 3 -11.03 -8.87 13.45
C GLU A 3 -11.67 -9.39 12.16
N GLY A 4 -11.32 -10.62 11.75
CA GLY A 4 -11.76 -11.23 10.50
C GLY A 4 -11.04 -10.76 9.22
N MET A 5 -10.12 -9.79 9.32
CA MET A 5 -9.39 -9.21 8.16
C MET A 5 -7.88 -9.46 8.23
N CYS A 6 -7.47 -10.56 8.86
CA CYS A 6 -6.04 -10.91 8.96
C CYS A 6 -5.40 -11.23 7.59
N GLY A 7 -6.19 -11.68 6.61
CA GLY A 7 -5.71 -12.00 5.26
C GLY A 7 -5.09 -10.81 4.53
N ALA A 8 -5.69 -9.63 4.61
CA ALA A 8 -5.14 -8.42 4.01
C ALA A 8 -3.78 -8.04 4.63
N ALA A 9 -3.69 -8.09 5.97
CA ALA A 9 -2.43 -7.85 6.68
C ALA A 9 -1.36 -8.91 6.33
N TYR A 10 -1.76 -10.18 6.18
CA TYR A 10 -0.88 -11.26 5.73
C TYR A 10 -0.33 -10.99 4.33
N LEU A 11 -1.21 -10.72 3.35
CA LEU A 11 -0.82 -10.51 1.95
C LEU A 11 0.15 -9.34 1.81
N SER A 12 -0.14 -8.21 2.46
CA SER A 12 0.75 -7.05 2.46
C SER A 12 2.11 -7.36 3.10
N ALA A 13 2.12 -8.00 4.27
CA ALA A 13 3.35 -8.33 4.98
C ALA A 13 4.21 -9.38 4.23
N ALA A 14 3.57 -10.41 3.68
CA ALA A 14 4.25 -11.44 2.89
C ALA A 14 4.85 -10.85 1.61
N ALA A 15 4.11 -9.98 0.92
CA ALA A 15 4.60 -9.28 -0.26
C ALA A 15 5.79 -8.37 0.07
N ALA A 16 5.77 -7.64 1.20
CA ALA A 16 6.90 -6.82 1.63
C ALA A 16 8.16 -7.66 1.86
N LEU A 17 8.07 -8.79 2.57
CA LEU A 17 9.21 -9.71 2.77
C LEU A 17 9.73 -10.27 1.43
N LYS A 18 8.84 -10.63 0.51
CA LYS A 18 9.23 -11.14 -0.82
C LYS A 18 9.73 -10.03 -1.76
N SER A 19 9.59 -8.76 -1.37
CA SER A 19 10.05 -7.58 -2.13
C SER A 19 11.17 -6.83 -1.42
N SER A 20 12.02 -7.54 -0.67
CA SER A 20 13.26 -7.06 -0.06
C SER A 20 13.13 -6.31 1.28
N ALA A 21 11.99 -6.30 1.93
CA ALA A 21 11.93 -5.88 3.33
C ALA A 21 12.65 -6.91 4.21
N GLY A 22 13.67 -6.50 4.94
CA GLY A 22 14.47 -7.41 5.79
C GLY A 22 13.69 -7.90 7.01
N MET A 23 12.83 -7.07 7.57
CA MET A 23 11.98 -7.40 8.73
C MET A 23 10.61 -6.74 8.56
N VAL A 24 9.57 -7.44 9.02
CA VAL A 24 8.20 -6.92 9.00
C VAL A 24 7.56 -7.07 10.39
N ARG A 25 6.84 -6.04 10.80
CA ARG A 25 6.02 -6.09 12.00
C ARG A 25 4.58 -5.73 11.65
N ILE A 26 3.63 -6.56 12.09
CA ILE A 26 2.21 -6.34 11.90
C ILE A 26 1.60 -5.88 13.23
N GLN A 27 0.98 -4.71 13.24
CA GLN A 27 0.11 -4.28 14.33
C GLN A 27 -1.33 -4.63 14.01
N THR A 28 -1.99 -5.36 14.89
CA THR A 28 -3.34 -5.89 14.67
C THR A 28 -4.09 -6.09 16.00
N VAL A 29 -5.27 -6.70 15.94
CA VAL A 29 -6.04 -7.11 17.13
C VAL A 29 -5.63 -8.51 17.58
N GLU A 30 -5.87 -8.85 18.87
CA GLU A 30 -5.43 -10.12 19.46
C GLU A 30 -6.02 -11.34 18.73
N ALA A 31 -7.25 -11.25 18.24
CA ALA A 31 -7.89 -12.33 17.48
C ALA A 31 -7.10 -12.75 16.22
N ASN A 32 -6.29 -11.87 15.66
CA ASN A 32 -5.49 -12.12 14.45
C ASN A 32 -4.08 -12.66 14.76
N ARG A 33 -3.63 -12.67 16.02
CA ARG A 33 -2.28 -13.10 16.41
C ARG A 33 -1.95 -14.51 15.93
N ILE A 34 -2.73 -15.48 16.35
CA ILE A 34 -2.49 -16.90 16.02
C ILE A 34 -2.54 -17.15 14.52
N PRO A 35 -3.60 -16.73 13.78
CA PRO A 35 -3.64 -16.90 12.34
C PRO A 35 -2.42 -16.30 11.63
N LEU A 36 -2.01 -15.09 11.99
CA LEU A 36 -0.88 -14.43 11.33
C LEU A 36 0.46 -15.09 11.65
N GLN A 37 0.71 -15.49 12.90
CA GLN A 37 1.92 -16.22 13.26
C GLN A 37 2.00 -17.61 12.60
N THR A 38 0.85 -18.23 12.34
CA THR A 38 0.80 -19.51 11.63
C THR A 38 1.09 -19.34 10.13
N LEU A 39 0.53 -18.30 9.51
CA LEU A 39 0.65 -18.06 8.08
C LEU A 39 1.99 -17.40 7.69
N LEU A 40 2.57 -16.59 8.59
CA LEU A 40 3.79 -15.81 8.34
C LEU A 40 4.66 -15.76 9.60
N PRO A 41 5.33 -16.86 9.95
CA PRO A 41 6.17 -16.93 11.16
C PRO A 41 7.35 -15.95 11.15
N GLU A 42 7.76 -15.45 9.98
CA GLU A 42 8.81 -14.45 9.83
C GLU A 42 8.38 -13.05 10.28
N ALA A 43 7.07 -12.77 10.38
CA ALA A 43 6.59 -11.47 10.80
C ALA A 43 6.44 -11.39 12.33
N MET A 44 6.89 -10.28 12.90
CA MET A 44 6.62 -9.95 14.31
C MET A 44 5.18 -9.44 14.46
N ILE A 45 4.45 -9.92 15.46
CA ILE A 45 3.06 -9.51 15.71
C ILE A 45 2.96 -8.69 16.99
N THR A 46 2.28 -7.54 16.92
CA THR A 46 1.96 -6.68 18.06
C THR A 46 0.46 -6.41 18.08
N CYS A 47 -0.19 -6.67 19.22
CA CYS A 47 -1.64 -6.50 19.37
C CYS A 47 -2.01 -5.35 20.31
N ASP A 48 -1.08 -4.88 21.11
CA ASP A 48 -1.29 -3.75 22.01
C ASP A 48 -1.28 -2.43 21.26
N PHE A 49 -2.12 -1.50 21.70
CA PHE A 49 -2.08 -0.10 21.29
C PHE A 49 -1.73 0.77 22.52
N ASP A 50 -0.44 0.86 22.79
CA ASP A 50 0.15 1.67 23.86
C ASP A 50 1.07 2.71 23.24
N GLU A 51 0.99 3.96 23.65
CA GLU A 51 1.70 5.08 23.02
C GLU A 51 3.22 4.89 23.04
N LYS A 52 3.80 4.40 24.14
CA LYS A 52 5.25 4.11 24.23
C LYS A 52 5.68 3.02 23.25
N LYS A 53 4.88 1.94 23.19
CA LYS A 53 5.16 0.83 22.27
C LYS A 53 4.99 1.26 20.82
N ASN A 54 3.99 2.08 20.52
CA ASN A 54 3.76 2.62 19.20
C ASN A 54 4.90 3.54 18.76
N GLN A 55 5.39 4.41 19.66
CA GLN A 55 6.55 5.26 19.36
C GLN A 55 7.79 4.40 19.09
N ALA A 56 8.08 3.40 19.91
CA ALA A 56 9.20 2.49 19.67
C ALA A 56 9.08 1.73 18.35
N MET A 57 7.85 1.35 17.93
CA MET A 57 7.64 0.75 16.61
C MET A 57 7.88 1.74 15.48
N LEU A 58 7.42 2.97 15.62
CA LEU A 58 7.65 4.03 14.64
C LEU A 58 9.14 4.34 14.50
N ASP A 59 9.86 4.44 15.61
CA ASP A 59 11.31 4.69 15.61
C ASP A 59 12.09 3.55 14.92
N TRP A 60 11.63 2.32 15.11
CA TRP A 60 12.24 1.13 14.54
C TRP A 60 11.97 0.98 13.03
N CYS A 61 10.78 1.35 12.53
CA CYS A 61 10.43 1.10 11.13
C CYS A 61 10.99 2.17 10.19
N ASP A 62 11.28 1.80 8.96
CA ASP A 62 11.66 2.71 7.87
C ASP A 62 10.46 3.12 7.03
N VAL A 63 9.52 2.19 6.84
CA VAL A 63 8.31 2.38 6.02
C VAL A 63 7.08 1.87 6.76
N LEU A 64 5.97 2.59 6.68
CA LEU A 64 4.68 2.17 7.21
C LEU A 64 3.70 1.84 6.08
N VAL A 65 2.92 0.78 6.26
CA VAL A 65 1.72 0.49 5.45
C VAL A 65 0.50 0.63 6.37
N ILE A 66 -0.41 1.50 6.00
CA ILE A 66 -1.63 1.78 6.78
C ILE A 66 -2.84 1.54 5.88
N GLY A 67 -3.75 0.68 6.33
CA GLY A 67 -5.03 0.50 5.66
C GLY A 67 -5.46 -0.93 5.33
N PRO A 68 -4.60 -1.83 4.82
CA PRO A 68 -4.99 -3.19 4.50
C PRO A 68 -5.73 -3.89 5.66
N GLY A 69 -7.02 -4.19 5.46
CA GLY A 69 -7.88 -4.83 6.46
C GLY A 69 -8.02 -4.09 7.79
N LEU A 70 -7.77 -2.79 7.83
CA LEU A 70 -7.78 -2.00 9.07
C LEU A 70 -9.17 -1.84 9.67
N GLY A 71 -10.19 -1.73 8.83
CA GLY A 71 -11.53 -1.30 9.22
C GLY A 71 -11.64 0.21 9.42
N THR A 72 -12.87 0.72 9.49
CA THR A 72 -13.16 2.16 9.61
C THR A 72 -13.76 2.54 10.98
N GLY A 73 -13.76 1.61 11.94
CA GLY A 73 -14.28 1.84 13.29
C GLY A 73 -13.43 2.85 14.11
N ALA A 74 -13.96 3.29 15.25
CA ALA A 74 -13.34 4.32 16.09
C ALA A 74 -11.88 3.98 16.49
N GLN A 75 -11.62 2.73 16.91
CA GLN A 75 -10.27 2.31 17.28
C GLN A 75 -9.30 2.29 16.09
N SER A 76 -9.76 1.84 14.92
CA SER A 76 -8.96 1.84 13.70
C SER A 76 -8.61 3.25 13.27
N ARG A 77 -9.58 4.16 13.36
CA ARG A 77 -9.39 5.60 13.10
C ARG A 77 -8.34 6.21 14.02
N GLU A 78 -8.47 6.00 15.34
CA GLU A 78 -7.53 6.53 16.32
C GLU A 78 -6.09 6.05 16.06
N ARG A 79 -5.93 4.76 15.80
CA ARG A 79 -4.63 4.15 15.49
C ARG A 79 -4.03 4.71 14.20
N ALA A 80 -4.81 4.73 13.11
CA ALA A 80 -4.35 5.25 11.83
C ALA A 80 -3.97 6.73 11.92
N GLN A 81 -4.79 7.54 12.60
CA GLN A 81 -4.51 8.96 12.80
C GLN A 81 -3.21 9.18 13.58
N TRP A 82 -3.00 8.43 14.66
CA TRP A 82 -1.79 8.55 15.46
C TRP A 82 -0.54 8.25 14.63
N PHE A 83 -0.52 7.11 13.93
CA PHE A 83 0.62 6.73 13.09
C PHE A 83 0.85 7.69 11.92
N LEU A 84 -0.22 8.13 11.25
CA LEU A 84 -0.12 9.05 10.13
C LEU A 84 0.44 10.42 10.57
N ALA A 85 -0.07 10.96 11.69
CA ALA A 85 0.41 12.22 12.24
C ALA A 85 1.88 12.14 12.66
N LYS A 86 2.26 11.09 13.39
CA LYS A 86 3.64 10.89 13.83
C LYS A 86 4.61 10.62 12.68
N ALA A 87 4.19 9.88 11.67
CA ALA A 87 4.98 9.66 10.46
C ALA A 87 5.24 10.97 9.70
N ALA A 88 4.24 11.87 9.65
CA ALA A 88 4.39 13.20 9.04
C ALA A 88 5.42 14.07 9.80
N GLU A 89 5.40 14.06 11.15
CA GLU A 89 6.39 14.75 11.99
C GLU A 89 7.82 14.27 11.70
N CYS A 90 8.01 12.96 11.50
CA CYS A 90 9.32 12.33 11.28
C CYS A 90 9.69 12.17 9.80
N LYS A 91 8.80 12.56 8.88
CA LYS A 91 8.94 12.34 7.42
C LYS A 91 9.21 10.87 7.04
N LYS A 92 8.60 9.94 7.78
CA LYS A 92 8.66 8.51 7.45
C LYS A 92 7.80 8.21 6.22
N THR A 93 8.28 7.35 5.34
CA THR A 93 7.49 6.92 4.18
C THR A 93 6.24 6.16 4.63
N VAL A 94 5.08 6.58 4.15
CA VAL A 94 3.79 5.93 4.41
C VAL A 94 3.15 5.49 3.11
N ILE A 95 2.73 4.24 3.05
CA ILE A 95 1.83 3.73 2.01
C ILE A 95 0.44 3.67 2.63
N LEU A 96 -0.48 4.47 2.10
CA LEU A 96 -1.86 4.57 2.56
C LEU A 96 -2.79 3.94 1.53
N ASP A 97 -3.46 2.85 1.91
CA ASP A 97 -4.29 2.03 1.04
C ASP A 97 -5.64 1.68 1.69
N ALA A 98 -6.58 1.19 0.93
CA ALA A 98 -7.82 0.58 1.38
C ALA A 98 -8.54 1.41 2.48
N ASP A 99 -8.74 0.84 3.68
CA ASP A 99 -9.43 1.54 4.77
C ASP A 99 -8.71 2.80 5.26
N GLY A 100 -7.40 2.90 5.06
CA GLY A 100 -6.66 4.15 5.30
C GLY A 100 -7.13 5.28 4.39
N LEU A 101 -7.37 4.99 3.11
CA LEU A 101 -7.94 5.94 2.14
C LEU A 101 -9.40 6.25 2.42
N ASN A 102 -10.18 5.24 2.84
CA ASN A 102 -11.58 5.43 3.25
C ASN A 102 -11.66 6.39 4.46
N LEU A 103 -10.78 6.24 5.44
CA LEU A 103 -10.71 7.15 6.59
C LEU A 103 -10.26 8.56 6.17
N LEU A 104 -9.26 8.66 5.28
CA LEU A 104 -8.81 9.96 4.75
C LEU A 104 -9.94 10.71 4.04
N SER A 105 -10.79 10.00 3.26
CA SER A 105 -11.87 10.61 2.49
C SER A 105 -12.97 11.26 3.34
N VAL A 106 -13.11 10.88 4.62
CA VAL A 106 -14.14 11.38 5.53
C VAL A 106 -13.59 12.25 6.67
N HIS A 107 -12.28 12.44 6.73
CA HIS A 107 -11.59 13.21 7.76
C HIS A 107 -10.68 14.28 7.17
N ASP A 108 -11.25 15.43 6.80
CA ASP A 108 -10.49 16.53 6.16
C ASP A 108 -9.27 16.99 6.97
N ASN A 109 -9.33 16.91 8.29
CA ASN A 109 -8.20 17.23 9.16
C ASN A 109 -6.99 16.28 9.01
N TRP A 110 -7.12 15.15 8.31
CA TRP A 110 -5.99 14.26 8.01
C TRP A 110 -5.19 14.72 6.79
N LYS A 111 -5.76 15.58 5.95
CA LYS A 111 -5.07 16.11 4.76
C LYS A 111 -3.76 16.82 5.10
N CYS A 112 -3.67 17.44 6.30
CA CYS A 112 -2.42 18.08 6.76
C CYS A 112 -1.27 17.11 7.04
N PHE A 113 -1.54 15.81 7.16
CA PHE A 113 -0.52 14.77 7.34
C PHE A 113 -0.04 14.16 6.01
N ILE A 114 -0.68 14.54 4.90
CA ILE A 114 -0.37 14.03 3.57
C ILE A 114 0.65 14.98 2.91
N GLY A 115 1.63 14.40 2.22
CA GLY A 115 2.67 15.13 1.52
C GLY A 115 3.61 14.18 0.76
N GLU A 116 4.75 14.65 0.33
CA GLU A 116 5.72 13.92 -0.52
C GLU A 116 6.24 12.59 0.06
N HIS A 117 6.11 12.41 1.38
CA HIS A 117 6.47 11.18 2.10
C HIS A 117 5.35 10.13 2.07
N VAL A 118 4.19 10.43 1.48
CA VAL A 118 3.02 9.53 1.42
C VAL A 118 2.81 9.02 -0.01
N ILE A 119 2.57 7.72 -0.13
CA ILE A 119 2.12 7.06 -1.36
C ILE A 119 0.69 6.62 -1.15
N LEU A 120 -0.23 7.18 -1.90
CA LEU A 120 -1.66 6.85 -1.89
C LEU A 120 -1.94 5.85 -3.01
N THR A 121 -2.65 4.75 -2.71
CA THR A 121 -2.90 3.69 -3.69
C THR A 121 -4.38 3.46 -3.98
N PRO A 122 -5.17 4.49 -4.34
CA PRO A 122 -6.59 4.35 -4.55
C PRO A 122 -6.92 3.52 -5.81
N HIS A 123 -7.92 2.64 -5.72
CA HIS A 123 -8.67 2.22 -6.90
C HIS A 123 -9.70 3.30 -7.26
N ILE A 124 -10.36 3.20 -8.42
CA ILE A 124 -11.27 4.25 -8.92
C ILE A 124 -12.37 4.61 -7.91
N GLY A 125 -12.94 3.62 -7.20
CA GLY A 125 -13.98 3.89 -6.20
C GLY A 125 -13.47 4.63 -4.96
N GLU A 126 -12.23 4.37 -4.53
CA GLU A 126 -11.56 5.12 -3.46
C GLU A 126 -11.22 6.53 -3.92
N MET A 127 -10.70 6.66 -5.14
CA MET A 127 -10.42 7.97 -5.74
C MET A 127 -11.69 8.82 -5.85
N SER A 128 -12.82 8.24 -6.25
CA SER A 128 -14.11 8.93 -6.30
C SER A 128 -14.50 9.52 -4.94
N ARG A 129 -14.29 8.78 -3.85
CA ARG A 129 -14.53 9.28 -2.48
C ARG A 129 -13.55 10.38 -2.07
N LEU A 130 -12.28 10.25 -2.45
CA LEU A 130 -11.22 11.21 -2.10
C LEU A 130 -11.39 12.56 -2.79
N CYS A 131 -11.73 12.58 -4.09
CA CYS A 131 -11.83 13.80 -4.88
C CYS A 131 -13.27 14.26 -5.17
N GLY A 132 -14.29 13.49 -4.76
CA GLY A 132 -15.70 13.82 -4.97
C GLY A 132 -16.15 13.75 -6.43
N LYS A 133 -15.35 13.16 -7.34
CA LYS A 133 -15.71 13.01 -8.76
C LYS A 133 -16.47 11.70 -9.02
N GLU A 134 -17.36 11.69 -9.99
CA GLU A 134 -18.06 10.49 -10.45
C GLU A 134 -17.07 9.49 -11.08
N ILE A 135 -17.30 8.18 -10.86
CA ILE A 135 -16.44 7.09 -11.34
C ILE A 135 -16.20 7.19 -12.86
N GLY A 136 -17.24 7.41 -13.67
CA GLY A 136 -17.12 7.52 -15.13
C GLY A 136 -16.18 8.65 -15.56
N LYS A 137 -16.26 9.81 -14.90
CA LYS A 137 -15.36 10.94 -15.18
C LYS A 137 -13.89 10.64 -14.83
N ILE A 138 -13.67 9.84 -13.80
CA ILE A 138 -12.32 9.41 -13.43
C ILE A 138 -11.77 8.46 -14.50
N GLN A 139 -12.58 7.50 -14.96
CA GLN A 139 -12.18 6.54 -15.99
C GLN A 139 -11.87 7.23 -17.34
N ASP A 140 -12.68 8.22 -17.73
CA ASP A 140 -12.46 8.97 -18.98
C ASP A 140 -11.16 9.81 -18.95
N CYS A 141 -10.69 10.22 -17.75
CA CYS A 141 -9.54 11.10 -17.56
C CYS A 141 -8.58 10.58 -16.47
N LEU A 142 -8.23 9.28 -16.50
CA LEU A 142 -7.49 8.61 -15.44
C LEU A 142 -6.16 9.31 -15.11
N ALA A 143 -5.34 9.58 -16.13
CA ALA A 143 -4.04 10.21 -15.98
C ALA A 143 -4.14 11.63 -15.40
N GLN A 144 -5.09 12.43 -15.92
CA GLN A 144 -5.31 13.79 -15.42
C GLN A 144 -5.83 13.77 -13.97
N THR A 145 -6.71 12.82 -13.62
CA THR A 145 -7.22 12.70 -12.24
C THR A 145 -6.10 12.34 -11.26
N ALA A 146 -5.21 11.41 -11.63
CA ALA A 146 -4.05 11.05 -10.81
C ALA A 146 -3.12 12.26 -10.60
N ALA A 147 -2.79 12.99 -11.66
CA ALA A 147 -1.93 14.17 -11.62
C ALA A 147 -2.54 15.32 -10.79
N ASP A 148 -3.82 15.62 -11.00
CA ASP A 148 -4.54 16.66 -10.24
C ASP A 148 -4.53 16.33 -8.75
N TYR A 149 -4.84 15.07 -8.39
CA TYR A 149 -4.92 14.66 -7.00
C TYR A 149 -3.53 14.61 -6.34
N ALA A 150 -2.50 14.17 -7.05
CA ALA A 150 -1.12 14.23 -6.58
C ALA A 150 -0.68 15.68 -6.29
N LYS A 151 -1.00 16.60 -7.20
CA LYS A 151 -0.71 18.03 -7.03
C LYS A 151 -1.47 18.66 -5.86
N GLU A 152 -2.76 18.33 -5.68
CA GLU A 152 -3.58 18.82 -4.58
C GLU A 152 -3.10 18.31 -3.22
N SER A 153 -2.79 17.02 -3.14
CA SER A 153 -2.39 16.37 -1.88
C SER A 153 -0.91 16.53 -1.53
N GLY A 154 -0.06 16.84 -2.50
CA GLY A 154 1.39 16.83 -2.34
C GLY A 154 2.00 15.43 -2.26
N ALA A 155 1.21 14.36 -2.41
CA ALA A 155 1.62 12.97 -2.29
C ALA A 155 1.87 12.31 -3.65
N VAL A 156 2.50 11.13 -3.63
CA VAL A 156 2.49 10.24 -4.80
C VAL A 156 1.14 9.54 -4.88
N CYS A 157 0.49 9.63 -6.03
CA CYS A 157 -0.79 8.98 -6.32
C CYS A 157 -0.56 7.78 -7.25
N VAL A 158 -0.93 6.59 -6.79
CA VAL A 158 -0.95 5.33 -7.55
C VAL A 158 -2.42 5.00 -7.82
N LEU A 159 -2.98 5.54 -8.89
CA LEU A 159 -4.39 5.32 -9.25
C LEU A 159 -4.55 4.01 -10.01
N LYS A 160 -5.16 3.04 -9.32
CA LYS A 160 -5.32 1.65 -9.79
C LYS A 160 -6.54 1.52 -10.72
N ASP A 161 -6.31 0.98 -11.91
CA ASP A 161 -7.31 0.50 -12.86
C ASP A 161 -6.67 -0.58 -13.75
N ALA A 162 -7.29 -0.91 -14.87
CA ALA A 162 -6.71 -1.81 -15.89
C ALA A 162 -5.29 -1.39 -16.31
N CYS A 163 -5.04 -0.09 -16.39
CA CYS A 163 -3.70 0.51 -16.47
C CYS A 163 -3.50 1.42 -15.25
N THR A 164 -2.56 1.11 -14.39
CA THR A 164 -2.27 1.93 -13.21
C THR A 164 -1.47 3.17 -13.60
N VAL A 165 -1.91 4.35 -13.13
CA VAL A 165 -1.19 5.62 -13.29
C VAL A 165 -0.52 5.98 -11.98
N VAL A 166 0.79 6.29 -12.03
CA VAL A 166 1.56 6.81 -10.90
C VAL A 166 1.94 8.26 -11.21
N ALA A 167 1.60 9.19 -10.33
CA ALA A 167 1.89 10.61 -10.51
C ALA A 167 2.35 11.24 -9.21
N ASP A 168 3.17 12.30 -9.30
CA ASP A 168 3.57 13.13 -8.16
C ASP A 168 3.10 14.58 -8.29
N ALA A 169 3.38 15.37 -7.24
CA ALA A 169 3.01 16.77 -7.19
C ALA A 169 3.88 17.67 -8.11
N PHE A 170 4.99 17.15 -8.63
CA PHE A 170 5.97 17.90 -9.42
C PHE A 170 5.74 17.76 -10.93
N GLY A 171 4.84 16.86 -11.33
CA GLY A 171 4.46 16.64 -12.73
C GLY A 171 5.06 15.39 -13.37
N ASP A 172 5.83 14.61 -12.62
CA ASP A 172 6.29 13.31 -13.08
C ASP A 172 5.13 12.33 -13.08
N MET A 173 4.99 11.57 -14.18
CA MET A 173 3.90 10.61 -14.34
C MET A 173 4.37 9.37 -15.11
N TYR A 174 3.92 8.21 -14.65
CA TYR A 174 4.18 6.91 -15.26
C TYR A 174 2.88 6.16 -15.49
N LEU A 175 2.77 5.55 -16.67
CA LEU A 175 1.67 4.64 -17.01
C LEU A 175 2.21 3.21 -16.98
N ASN A 176 1.66 2.39 -16.11
CA ASN A 176 2.02 0.97 -16.05
C ASN A 176 1.26 0.17 -17.10
N ILE A 177 2.00 -0.64 -17.87
CA ILE A 177 1.46 -1.52 -18.90
C ILE A 177 1.67 -3.01 -18.60
N SER A 178 2.31 -3.36 -17.47
CA SER A 178 2.42 -4.73 -16.99
C SER A 178 1.18 -5.17 -16.21
N GLY A 179 0.96 -6.46 -16.14
CA GLY A 179 -0.19 -7.05 -15.47
C GLY A 179 -1.29 -7.50 -16.45
N ASN A 180 -2.25 -8.22 -15.93
CA ASN A 180 -3.32 -8.83 -16.70
C ASN A 180 -4.65 -8.84 -15.94
N ALA A 181 -5.74 -9.20 -16.62
CA ALA A 181 -7.08 -9.18 -16.05
C ALA A 181 -7.27 -10.16 -14.86
N GLY A 182 -6.45 -11.22 -14.75
CA GLY A 182 -6.47 -12.14 -13.61
C GLY A 182 -6.09 -11.48 -12.30
N MET A 183 -5.36 -10.35 -12.34
CA MET A 183 -5.01 -9.57 -11.16
C MET A 183 -6.20 -8.83 -10.52
N ALA A 184 -7.36 -8.79 -11.17
CA ALA A 184 -8.61 -8.29 -10.60
C ALA A 184 -9.20 -9.29 -9.59
N THR A 185 -8.40 -9.74 -8.64
CA THR A 185 -8.73 -10.68 -7.56
C THR A 185 -8.60 -10.01 -6.20
N ALA A 186 -9.36 -10.51 -5.21
CA ALA A 186 -9.29 -9.99 -3.85
C ALA A 186 -7.87 -10.12 -3.27
N GLY A 187 -7.38 -9.07 -2.64
CA GLY A 187 -6.05 -9.04 -2.02
C GLY A 187 -4.91 -8.59 -2.93
N SER A 188 -5.12 -8.45 -4.26
CA SER A 188 -4.08 -7.95 -5.18
C SER A 188 -3.59 -6.55 -4.80
N GLY A 189 -4.48 -5.66 -4.35
CA GLY A 189 -4.12 -4.34 -3.81
C GLY A 189 -3.28 -4.43 -2.54
N ASP A 190 -3.63 -5.35 -1.62
CA ASP A 190 -2.85 -5.58 -0.39
C ASP A 190 -1.42 -6.05 -0.74
N VAL A 191 -1.27 -6.91 -1.75
CA VAL A 191 0.03 -7.34 -2.28
C VAL A 191 0.81 -6.14 -2.82
N LEU A 192 0.18 -5.27 -3.63
CA LEU A 192 0.81 -4.05 -4.15
C LEU A 192 1.34 -3.17 -3.02
N SER A 193 0.55 -2.94 -1.96
CA SER A 193 0.97 -2.14 -0.81
C SER A 193 2.22 -2.71 -0.15
N GLY A 194 2.32 -4.04 -0.05
CA GLY A 194 3.50 -4.74 0.45
C GLY A 194 4.71 -4.61 -0.48
N VAL A 195 4.51 -4.77 -1.79
CA VAL A 195 5.58 -4.59 -2.80
C VAL A 195 6.15 -3.18 -2.75
N LEU A 196 5.29 -2.17 -2.68
CA LEU A 196 5.72 -0.78 -2.56
C LEU A 196 6.58 -0.59 -1.30
N ALA A 197 6.18 -1.16 -0.16
CA ALA A 197 6.95 -1.09 1.07
C ALA A 197 8.33 -1.76 0.95
N GLY A 198 8.40 -2.97 0.39
CA GLY A 198 9.65 -3.69 0.18
C GLY A 198 10.62 -2.94 -0.73
N ILE A 199 10.12 -2.40 -1.85
CA ILE A 199 10.93 -1.58 -2.78
C ILE A 199 11.45 -0.31 -2.08
N GLN A 200 10.64 0.38 -1.29
CA GLN A 200 11.09 1.56 -0.52
C GLN A 200 12.21 1.17 0.46
N CYS A 201 12.04 0.08 1.23
CA CYS A 201 13.06 -0.40 2.17
C CYS A 201 14.38 -0.75 1.47
N MET A 202 14.32 -1.41 0.31
CA MET A 202 15.51 -1.79 -0.46
C MET A 202 16.33 -0.57 -0.86
N TYR A 203 15.69 0.50 -1.32
CA TYR A 203 16.39 1.71 -1.77
C TYR A 203 16.87 2.58 -0.61
N LEU A 204 16.15 2.61 0.51
CA LEU A 204 16.63 3.26 1.73
C LEU A 204 17.91 2.59 2.25
N ALA A 205 17.95 1.25 2.28
CA ALA A 205 19.12 0.48 2.69
C ALA A 205 20.33 0.66 1.74
N ALA A 206 20.09 0.91 0.46
CA ALA A 206 21.13 1.14 -0.53
C ALA A 206 21.68 2.59 -0.53
N GLU A 207 21.17 3.47 0.33
CA GLU A 207 21.49 4.90 0.41
C GLU A 207 21.36 5.64 -0.94
N LYS A 208 20.55 5.09 -1.85
CA LYS A 208 20.31 5.66 -3.17
C LYS A 208 19.17 6.64 -3.12
N LYS A 209 19.39 7.84 -3.70
CA LYS A 209 18.34 8.86 -3.83
C LYS A 209 17.58 8.68 -5.13
N PHE A 210 16.42 8.05 -5.05
CA PHE A 210 15.44 8.03 -6.13
C PHE A 210 14.21 8.82 -5.72
N SER A 211 13.49 9.38 -6.69
CA SER A 211 12.24 10.07 -6.39
C SER A 211 11.19 9.07 -5.90
N PRO A 212 10.34 9.43 -4.94
CA PRO A 212 9.28 8.55 -4.45
C PRO A 212 8.35 8.03 -5.56
N VAL A 213 8.07 8.86 -6.58
CA VAL A 213 7.25 8.49 -7.74
C VAL A 213 7.91 7.39 -8.58
N MET A 214 9.22 7.47 -8.78
CA MET A 214 9.97 6.43 -9.52
C MET A 214 9.95 5.09 -8.77
N LEU A 215 10.12 5.10 -7.45
CA LEU A 215 10.06 3.88 -6.63
C LEU A 215 8.64 3.30 -6.61
N ALA A 216 7.62 4.15 -6.57
CA ALA A 216 6.23 3.71 -6.67
C ALA A 216 5.94 3.10 -8.06
N ALA A 217 6.41 3.72 -9.14
CA ALA A 217 6.29 3.18 -10.50
C ALA A 217 7.00 1.82 -10.63
N LEU A 218 8.21 1.67 -10.07
CA LEU A 218 8.92 0.40 -10.04
C LEU A 218 8.13 -0.67 -9.28
N GLY A 219 7.56 -0.34 -8.12
CA GLY A 219 6.75 -1.27 -7.34
C GLY A 219 5.50 -1.75 -8.09
N VAL A 220 4.81 -0.82 -8.77
CA VAL A 220 3.65 -1.15 -9.62
C VAL A 220 4.07 -2.06 -10.79
N TYR A 221 5.19 -1.77 -11.42
CA TYR A 221 5.72 -2.56 -12.54
C TYR A 221 6.10 -3.99 -12.10
N VAL A 222 6.84 -4.12 -10.98
CA VAL A 222 7.22 -5.42 -10.39
C VAL A 222 5.98 -6.24 -10.02
N HIS A 223 4.97 -5.61 -9.42
CA HIS A 223 3.70 -6.25 -9.07
C HIS A 223 2.99 -6.77 -10.33
N GLY A 224 2.94 -5.96 -11.40
CA GLY A 224 2.34 -6.35 -12.68
C GLY A 224 3.07 -7.52 -13.33
N LEU A 225 4.41 -7.49 -13.42
CA LEU A 225 5.21 -8.58 -13.97
C LEU A 225 5.05 -9.89 -13.18
N ALA A 226 4.99 -9.81 -11.83
CA ALA A 226 4.73 -10.99 -11.01
C ALA A 226 3.34 -11.58 -11.30
N GLY A 227 2.34 -10.71 -11.52
CA GLY A 227 1.01 -11.12 -11.96
C GLY A 227 1.00 -11.77 -13.36
N ASP A 228 1.83 -11.30 -14.28
CA ASP A 228 1.96 -11.89 -15.62
C ASP A 228 2.55 -13.29 -15.54
N LEU A 229 3.64 -13.50 -14.80
CA LEU A 229 4.20 -14.84 -14.56
C LEU A 229 3.21 -15.77 -13.84
N ALA A 230 2.47 -15.26 -12.88
CA ALA A 230 1.42 -16.04 -12.21
C ALA A 230 0.36 -16.49 -13.21
N ALA A 231 -0.10 -15.59 -14.09
CA ALA A 231 -1.10 -15.91 -15.12
C ALA A 231 -0.60 -16.94 -16.15
N GLU A 232 0.67 -16.89 -16.52
CA GLU A 232 1.30 -17.89 -17.40
C GLU A 232 1.31 -19.29 -16.76
N THR A 233 1.46 -19.36 -15.42
CA THR A 233 1.61 -20.61 -14.69
C THR A 233 0.27 -21.23 -14.30
N VAL A 234 -0.64 -20.44 -13.68
CA VAL A 234 -1.92 -20.94 -13.13
C VAL A 234 -3.14 -20.53 -13.96
N GLY A 235 -2.93 -19.68 -14.96
CA GLY A 235 -4.00 -19.11 -15.78
C GLY A 235 -4.71 -17.94 -15.10
N GLN A 236 -5.15 -16.95 -15.87
CA GLN A 236 -5.80 -15.73 -15.36
C GLN A 236 -7.06 -16.00 -14.54
N ARG A 237 -7.83 -17.05 -14.85
CA ARG A 237 -9.12 -17.32 -14.19
C ARG A 237 -8.99 -17.95 -12.81
N GLY A 238 -7.89 -18.64 -12.54
CA GLY A 238 -7.63 -19.33 -11.27
C GLY A 238 -6.65 -18.59 -10.37
N MET A 239 -6.06 -17.51 -10.86
CA MET A 239 -5.03 -16.75 -10.16
C MET A 239 -5.59 -16.05 -8.91
N THR A 240 -4.84 -16.13 -7.83
CA THR A 240 -5.10 -15.46 -6.55
C THR A 240 -3.99 -14.47 -6.22
N ALA A 241 -4.20 -13.61 -5.22
CA ALA A 241 -3.16 -12.71 -4.73
C ALA A 241 -1.92 -13.45 -4.17
N GLY A 242 -2.12 -14.66 -3.63
CA GLY A 242 -1.03 -15.53 -3.17
C GLY A 242 -0.11 -15.97 -4.31
N ASP A 243 -0.66 -16.21 -5.49
CA ASP A 243 0.14 -16.58 -6.67
C ASP A 243 1.05 -15.42 -7.09
N ILE A 244 0.57 -14.17 -7.05
CA ILE A 244 1.39 -12.99 -7.34
C ILE A 244 2.60 -12.94 -6.39
N ILE A 245 2.38 -13.16 -5.08
CA ILE A 245 3.47 -13.17 -4.07
C ILE A 245 4.52 -14.24 -4.38
N CYS A 246 4.12 -15.41 -4.88
CA CYS A 246 5.03 -16.49 -5.19
C CYS A 246 6.05 -16.12 -6.29
N PHE A 247 5.67 -15.27 -7.24
CA PHE A 247 6.53 -14.86 -8.36
C PHE A 247 7.35 -13.58 -8.12
N LEU A 248 7.09 -12.82 -7.03
CA LEU A 248 7.87 -11.62 -6.71
C LEU A 248 9.39 -11.86 -6.65
N PRO A 249 9.90 -12.93 -6.00
CA PRO A 249 11.35 -13.18 -5.95
C PRO A 249 11.97 -13.48 -7.31
N GLU A 250 11.18 -13.92 -8.28
CA GLU A 250 11.67 -14.18 -9.63
C GLU A 250 11.91 -12.90 -10.43
N ILE A 251 11.05 -11.90 -10.23
CA ILE A 251 11.19 -10.58 -10.88
C ILE A 251 12.31 -9.75 -10.25
N LEU A 252 12.59 -9.95 -8.96
CA LEU A 252 13.57 -9.16 -8.19
C LEU A 252 14.98 -9.79 -8.10
N ARG A 253 15.28 -10.73 -8.96
CA ARG A 253 16.62 -11.38 -9.05
C ARG A 253 17.73 -10.41 -9.43
#